data_4f05fdc94b69c8a572dd1dd602ed457e
#
_entry.id   4f05fdc94b69c8a572dd1dd602ed457e
#
_cell.length_a   1.000
_cell.length_b   1.000
_cell.length_c   1.000
_cell.angle_alpha   90.00
_cell.angle_beta   90.00
_cell.angle_gamma   90.00
#
_symmetry.space_group_name_H-M   'P 1'
#
loop_
_entity.id
_entity.type
_entity.pdbx_description
1 polymer ?
#
loop_
_entity_poly.entity_id
_entity_poly.type
_entity_poly.pdbx_seq_one_letter_code
_entity_poly.pdbx_strand_id
1 'polypeptide(L)'
;MPEPCERERRCGQASIELIAGLPVLLMAGGLALQLLLVGYSVSLADGASQAGAVAAASGVDPVQASREALPSWAEGRAKVEIRGERVEVRIQPPTAVPGIGRWLEVRSSAWAVPDPAPSGSPQP
;
A
#
# COMPACT_ATOMS: atom_id res chain seq x y z
N MET A 1 -20.23 55.46 -7.10
CA MET A 1 -19.49 54.67 -8.11
C MET A 1 -18.11 54.35 -7.49
N PRO A 2 -17.78 53.11 -7.31
CA PRO A 2 -16.42 52.76 -6.84
C PRO A 2 -15.41 53.09 -7.93
N GLU A 3 -14.31 53.73 -7.55
CA GLU A 3 -13.25 54.15 -8.45
C GLU A 3 -12.60 52.96 -9.17
N PRO A 4 -12.26 53.11 -10.46
CA PRO A 4 -11.70 52.00 -11.26
C PRO A 4 -10.37 51.45 -10.68
N CYS A 5 -9.64 52.21 -9.89
CA CYS A 5 -8.36 51.79 -9.29
C CYS A 5 -8.48 50.77 -8.17
N GLU A 6 -9.61 50.62 -7.49
CA GLU A 6 -9.76 49.59 -6.44
C GLU A 6 -9.98 48.18 -7.01
N ARG A 7 -10.56 48.10 -8.21
CA ARG A 7 -10.80 46.80 -8.88
C ARG A 7 -9.54 46.17 -9.42
N GLU A 8 -8.60 46.97 -9.92
CA GLU A 8 -7.32 46.47 -10.43
C GLU A 8 -6.39 45.98 -9.32
N ARG A 9 -6.40 46.63 -8.15
CA ARG A 9 -5.60 46.18 -6.98
C ARG A 9 -6.06 44.83 -6.44
N ARG A 10 -7.35 44.54 -6.47
CA ARG A 10 -7.89 43.24 -6.03
C ARG A 10 -7.58 42.10 -6.99
N CYS A 11 -7.54 42.35 -8.31
CA CYS A 11 -7.17 41.35 -9.30
C CYS A 11 -5.70 40.96 -9.23
N GLY A 12 -4.78 41.88 -8.93
CA GLY A 12 -3.36 41.60 -8.80
C GLY A 12 -3.02 40.80 -7.54
N GLN A 13 -3.70 41.07 -6.43
CA GLN A 13 -3.47 40.41 -5.15
C GLN A 13 -3.90 38.93 -5.19
N ALA A 14 -5.05 38.64 -5.79
CA ALA A 14 -5.54 37.27 -5.94
C ALA A 14 -4.61 36.40 -6.82
N SER A 15 -4.00 36.98 -7.85
CA SER A 15 -3.05 36.25 -8.71
C SER A 15 -1.73 35.90 -8.00
N ILE A 16 -1.21 36.80 -7.17
CA ILE A 16 0.02 36.57 -6.38
C ILE A 16 -0.24 35.50 -5.32
N GLU A 17 -1.38 35.54 -4.68
CA GLU A 17 -1.78 34.59 -3.63
C GLU A 17 -1.97 33.17 -4.21
N LEU A 18 -2.55 33.05 -5.42
CA LEU A 18 -2.69 31.80 -6.13
C LEU A 18 -1.32 31.20 -6.51
N ILE A 19 -0.40 32.02 -7.04
CA ILE A 19 0.96 31.58 -7.42
C ILE A 19 1.74 31.10 -6.19
N ALA A 20 1.64 31.80 -5.07
CA ALA A 20 2.29 31.41 -3.82
C ALA A 20 1.66 30.18 -3.16
N GLY A 21 0.35 29.99 -3.29
CA GLY A 21 -0.37 28.85 -2.72
C GLY A 21 -0.22 27.54 -3.53
N LEU A 22 -0.01 27.65 -4.85
CA LEU A 22 0.07 26.49 -5.74
C LEU A 22 1.14 25.46 -5.33
N PRO A 23 2.41 25.84 -5.05
CA PRO A 23 3.43 24.87 -4.64
C PRO A 23 3.08 24.18 -3.32
N VAL A 24 2.49 24.89 -2.37
CA VAL A 24 2.06 24.30 -1.09
C VAL A 24 0.94 23.26 -1.33
N LEU A 25 -0.02 23.59 -2.19
CA LEU A 25 -1.10 22.66 -2.56
C LEU A 25 -0.56 21.41 -3.26
N LEU A 26 0.40 21.57 -4.17
CA LEU A 26 1.04 20.44 -4.85
C LEU A 26 1.83 19.55 -3.90
N MET A 27 2.54 20.15 -2.94
CA MET A 27 3.25 19.39 -1.90
C MET A 27 2.28 18.61 -1.00
N ALA A 28 1.21 19.25 -0.56
CA ALA A 28 0.19 18.61 0.27
C ALA A 28 -0.50 17.46 -0.49
N GLY A 29 -0.87 17.69 -1.76
CA GLY A 29 -1.46 16.68 -2.63
C GLY A 29 -0.51 15.50 -2.89
N GLY A 30 0.76 15.79 -3.15
CA GLY A 30 1.81 14.77 -3.32
C GLY A 30 2.00 13.92 -2.06
N LEU A 31 2.01 14.53 -0.88
CA LEU A 31 2.09 13.82 0.39
C LEU A 31 0.87 12.93 0.62
N ALA A 32 -0.33 13.45 0.37
CA ALA A 32 -1.56 12.66 0.49
C ALA A 32 -1.56 11.46 -0.45
N LEU A 33 -1.15 11.64 -1.70
CA LEU A 33 -1.01 10.54 -2.67
C LEU A 33 0.01 9.50 -2.19
N GLN A 34 1.14 9.93 -1.65
CA GLN A 34 2.17 9.03 -1.13
C GLN A 34 1.63 8.17 0.04
N LEU A 35 0.87 8.76 0.95
CA LEU A 35 0.23 8.04 2.05
C LEU A 35 -0.80 7.01 1.55
N LEU A 36 -1.58 7.35 0.52
CA LEU A 36 -2.49 6.42 -0.13
C LEU A 36 -1.77 5.23 -0.75
N LEU A 37 -0.66 5.46 -1.44
CA LEU A 37 0.15 4.39 -2.04
C LEU A 37 0.75 3.46 -0.98
N VAL A 38 1.23 4.00 0.14
CA VAL A 38 1.72 3.21 1.27
C VAL A 38 0.58 2.37 1.86
N GLY A 39 -0.57 2.97 2.15
CA GLY A 39 -1.74 2.28 2.68
C GLY A 39 -2.23 1.16 1.76
N TYR A 40 -2.26 1.41 0.46
CA TYR A 40 -2.60 0.41 -0.55
C TYR A 40 -1.59 -0.77 -0.57
N SER A 41 -0.29 -0.47 -0.46
CA SER A 41 0.75 -1.51 -0.39
C SER A 41 0.65 -2.36 0.87
N VAL A 42 0.25 -1.78 2.01
CA VAL A 42 -0.06 -2.53 3.25
C VAL A 42 -1.19 -3.53 3.00
N SER A 43 -2.29 -3.08 2.41
CA SER A 43 -3.45 -3.93 2.11
C SER A 43 -3.10 -5.07 1.16
N LEU A 44 -2.29 -4.81 0.15
CA LEU A 44 -1.80 -5.85 -0.77
C LEU A 44 -0.91 -6.87 -0.07
N ALA A 45 0.02 -6.42 0.78
CA ALA A 45 0.91 -7.30 1.54
C ALA A 45 0.12 -8.20 2.49
N ASP A 46 -0.92 -7.65 3.14
CA ASP A 46 -1.79 -8.40 4.03
C ASP A 46 -2.58 -9.47 3.25
N GLY A 47 -3.22 -9.11 2.15
CA GLY A 47 -3.94 -10.05 1.29
C GLY A 47 -3.05 -11.17 0.76
N ALA A 48 -1.83 -10.84 0.29
CA ALA A 48 -0.88 -11.82 -0.22
C ALA A 48 -0.37 -12.75 0.89
N SER A 49 -0.12 -12.24 2.10
CA SER A 49 0.32 -13.07 3.23
C SER A 49 -0.77 -14.05 3.68
N GLN A 50 -2.03 -13.63 3.68
CA GLN A 50 -3.18 -14.48 3.99
C GLN A 50 -3.37 -15.56 2.92
N ALA A 51 -3.29 -15.21 1.63
CA ALA A 51 -3.37 -16.18 0.55
C ALA A 51 -2.28 -17.25 0.65
N GLY A 52 -1.04 -16.84 0.95
CA GLY A 52 0.08 -17.75 1.19
C GLY A 52 -0.13 -18.65 2.41
N ALA A 53 -0.67 -18.12 3.50
CA ALA A 53 -0.95 -18.89 4.71
C ALA A 53 -2.03 -19.97 4.48
N VAL A 54 -3.10 -19.62 3.77
CA VAL A 54 -4.17 -20.57 3.38
C VAL A 54 -3.63 -21.65 2.46
N ALA A 55 -2.79 -21.28 1.47
CA ALA A 55 -2.15 -22.23 0.58
C ALA A 55 -1.23 -23.21 1.34
N ALA A 56 -0.42 -22.70 2.27
CA ALA A 56 0.44 -23.53 3.11
C ALA A 56 -0.36 -24.51 3.97
N ALA A 57 -1.48 -24.08 4.55
CA ALA A 57 -2.37 -24.94 5.31
C ALA A 57 -3.04 -26.02 4.46
N SER A 58 -3.24 -25.74 3.16
CA SER A 58 -3.85 -26.66 2.19
C SER A 58 -2.83 -27.55 1.46
N GLY A 59 -1.53 -27.44 1.76
CA GLY A 59 -0.46 -28.18 1.10
C GLY A 59 -0.12 -27.72 -0.32
N VAL A 60 -0.54 -26.50 -0.68
CA VAL A 60 -0.22 -25.84 -1.95
C VAL A 60 1.00 -24.92 -1.75
N ASP A 61 1.73 -24.62 -2.82
CA ASP A 61 2.90 -23.71 -2.76
C ASP A 61 2.48 -22.30 -2.29
N PRO A 62 2.87 -21.88 -1.08
CA PRO A 62 2.47 -20.61 -0.53
C PRO A 62 3.14 -19.42 -1.24
N VAL A 63 4.31 -19.61 -1.84
CA VAL A 63 5.01 -18.54 -2.58
C VAL A 63 4.26 -18.19 -3.85
N GLN A 64 3.82 -19.21 -4.58
CA GLN A 64 3.03 -19.01 -5.80
C GLN A 64 1.69 -18.36 -5.47
N ALA A 65 0.96 -18.87 -4.50
CA ALA A 65 -0.33 -18.32 -4.08
C ALA A 65 -0.22 -16.86 -3.61
N SER A 66 0.84 -16.52 -2.87
CA SER A 66 1.08 -15.13 -2.46
C SER A 66 1.36 -14.21 -3.66
N ARG A 67 2.08 -14.69 -4.67
CA ARG A 67 2.37 -13.91 -5.89
C ARG A 67 1.14 -13.72 -6.76
N GLU A 68 0.32 -14.74 -6.94
CA GLU A 68 -0.92 -14.68 -7.71
C GLU A 68 -1.96 -13.72 -7.10
N ALA A 69 -1.89 -13.51 -5.78
CA ALA A 69 -2.72 -12.52 -5.09
C ALA A 69 -2.26 -11.07 -5.29
N LEU A 70 -1.10 -10.86 -5.91
CA LEU A 70 -0.53 -9.53 -6.16
C LEU A 70 -0.79 -9.08 -7.60
N PRO A 71 -1.05 -7.79 -7.83
CA PRO A 71 -1.09 -7.24 -9.17
C PRO A 71 0.31 -7.26 -9.80
N SER A 72 0.37 -7.38 -11.13
CA SER A 72 1.62 -7.56 -11.90
C SER A 72 2.71 -6.52 -11.60
N TRP A 73 2.34 -5.27 -11.29
CA TRP A 73 3.30 -4.23 -10.92
C TRP A 73 3.95 -4.47 -9.55
N ALA A 74 3.27 -5.18 -8.65
CA ALA A 74 3.75 -5.47 -7.30
C ALA A 74 4.56 -6.77 -7.22
N GLU A 75 4.35 -7.73 -8.14
CA GLU A 75 5.07 -9.01 -8.17
C GLU A 75 6.59 -8.84 -8.17
N GLY A 76 7.11 -7.93 -9.02
CA GLY A 76 8.55 -7.65 -9.12
C GLY A 76 9.14 -6.90 -7.91
N ARG A 77 8.29 -6.36 -7.04
CA ARG A 77 8.68 -5.58 -5.84
C ARG A 77 8.35 -6.28 -4.54
N ALA A 78 7.70 -7.43 -4.62
CA ALA A 78 7.33 -8.25 -3.47
C ALA A 78 8.39 -9.32 -3.20
N LYS A 79 8.75 -9.47 -1.93
CA LYS A 79 9.55 -10.58 -1.43
C LYS A 79 8.68 -11.40 -0.50
N VAL A 80 8.55 -12.69 -0.81
CA VAL A 80 7.83 -13.66 0.01
C VAL A 80 8.84 -14.52 0.73
N GLU A 81 8.82 -14.51 2.06
CA GLU A 81 9.67 -15.34 2.92
C GLU A 81 8.80 -16.26 3.77
N ILE A 82 9.16 -17.54 3.80
CA ILE A 82 8.49 -18.54 4.62
C ILE A 82 9.39 -18.86 5.81
N ARG A 83 8.88 -18.71 7.02
CA ARG A 83 9.57 -19.03 8.26
C ARG A 83 8.73 -20.00 9.09
N GLY A 84 8.92 -21.31 8.86
CA GLY A 84 8.07 -22.32 9.47
C GLY A 84 6.62 -22.19 9.01
N GLU A 85 5.69 -21.96 9.95
CA GLU A 85 4.26 -21.75 9.67
C GLU A 85 3.89 -20.29 9.39
N ARG A 86 4.87 -19.38 9.33
CA ARG A 86 4.64 -17.96 9.07
C ARG A 86 5.02 -17.62 7.63
N VAL A 87 4.08 -17.03 6.92
CA VAL A 87 4.31 -16.42 5.60
C VAL A 87 4.45 -14.91 5.79
N GLU A 88 5.60 -14.37 5.45
CA GLU A 88 5.90 -12.93 5.51
C GLU A 88 6.02 -12.38 4.09
N VAL A 89 5.24 -11.37 3.79
CA VAL A 89 5.27 -10.67 2.50
C VAL A 89 5.75 -9.24 2.74
N ARG A 90 6.78 -8.85 2.00
CA ARG A 90 7.34 -7.49 2.00
C ARG A 90 7.13 -6.87 0.64
N ILE A 91 6.53 -5.70 0.62
CA ILE A 91 6.29 -4.94 -0.61
C ILE A 91 6.96 -3.57 -0.48
N GLN A 92 7.70 -3.19 -1.53
CA GLN A 92 8.20 -1.82 -1.65
C GLN A 92 7.17 -0.99 -2.42
N PRO A 93 6.53 0.00 -1.77
CA PRO A 93 5.58 0.88 -2.45
C PRO A 93 6.29 1.69 -3.54
N PRO A 94 5.61 2.02 -4.64
CA PRO A 94 6.13 2.94 -5.63
C PRO A 94 6.33 4.32 -4.99
N THR A 95 7.54 4.86 -5.08
CA THR A 95 7.87 6.18 -4.55
C THR A 95 8.25 7.11 -5.69
N ALA A 96 7.75 8.34 -5.65
CA ALA A 96 8.12 9.38 -6.59
C ALA A 96 9.55 9.91 -6.34
N VAL A 97 10.11 9.66 -5.15
CA VAL A 97 11.43 10.15 -4.75
C VAL A 97 12.42 8.99 -4.71
N PRO A 98 13.46 8.99 -5.56
CA PRO A 98 14.50 7.96 -5.53
C PRO A 98 15.24 7.98 -4.19
N GLY A 99 15.43 6.80 -3.59
CA GLY A 99 16.17 6.61 -2.33
C GLY A 99 15.32 6.48 -1.08
N ILE A 100 14.07 6.94 -1.06
CA ILE A 100 13.17 6.81 0.11
C ILE A 100 12.48 5.44 0.15
N GLY A 101 12.38 4.73 -0.98
CA GLY A 101 11.65 3.46 -1.09
C GLY A 101 12.12 2.38 -0.09
N ARG A 102 13.40 2.39 0.29
CA ARG A 102 13.94 1.44 1.28
C ARG A 102 13.44 1.70 2.71
N TRP A 103 13.08 2.94 3.02
CA TRP A 103 12.57 3.34 4.34
C TRP A 103 11.07 3.09 4.48
N LEU A 104 10.37 2.96 3.34
CA LEU A 104 8.93 2.76 3.27
C LEU A 104 8.54 1.29 3.02
N GLU A 105 9.46 0.34 3.25
CA GLU A 105 9.15 -1.09 3.10
C GLU A 105 8.03 -1.50 4.04
N VAL A 106 6.96 -2.03 3.45
CA VAL A 106 5.80 -2.53 4.19
C VAL A 106 5.93 -4.04 4.36
N ARG A 107 5.68 -4.50 5.58
CA ARG A 107 5.69 -5.92 5.95
C ARG A 107 4.33 -6.34 6.45
N SER A 108 3.86 -7.48 5.97
CA SER A 108 2.74 -8.19 6.57
C SER A 108 3.08 -9.66 6.75
N SER A 109 2.52 -10.28 7.78
CA SER A 109 2.74 -11.70 8.05
C SER A 109 1.45 -12.37 8.49
N ALA A 110 1.18 -13.56 7.95
CA ALA A 110 0.09 -14.41 8.37
C ALA A 110 0.62 -15.78 8.83
N TRP A 111 -0.11 -16.41 9.72
CA TRP A 111 0.20 -17.75 10.22
C TRP A 111 -0.61 -18.77 9.44
N ALA A 112 0.07 -19.80 8.93
CA ALA A 112 -0.59 -21.00 8.44
C ALA A 112 -1.05 -21.80 9.66
N VAL A 113 -2.31 -21.68 10.04
CA VAL A 113 -2.91 -22.56 11.03
C VAL A 113 -3.44 -23.77 10.26
N PRO A 114 -2.89 -24.99 10.46
CA PRO A 114 -3.50 -26.19 9.90
C PRO A 114 -4.92 -26.27 10.43
N ASP A 115 -5.90 -26.46 9.54
CA ASP A 115 -7.26 -26.73 9.96
C ASP A 115 -7.23 -27.96 10.88
N PRO A 116 -7.72 -27.87 12.14
CA PRO A 116 -7.77 -29.04 12.99
C PRO A 116 -8.57 -30.08 12.24
N ALA A 117 -7.93 -31.21 11.90
CA ALA A 117 -8.56 -32.31 11.22
C ALA A 117 -9.95 -32.52 11.85
N PRO A 118 -11.02 -32.66 11.06
CA PRO A 118 -12.35 -32.85 11.62
C PRO A 118 -12.24 -34.00 12.61
N SER A 119 -12.36 -33.67 13.89
CA SER A 119 -12.40 -34.65 14.96
C SER A 119 -13.53 -35.58 14.60
N GLY A 120 -13.17 -36.77 14.05
CA GLY A 120 -14.11 -37.78 13.65
C GLY A 120 -15.04 -38.00 14.83
N SER A 121 -16.29 -37.60 14.67
CA SER A 121 -17.35 -37.96 15.58
C SER A 121 -17.30 -39.48 15.69
N PRO A 122 -17.13 -40.10 16.86
CA PRO A 122 -17.35 -41.51 16.98
C PRO A 122 -18.81 -41.75 16.63
N GLN A 123 -19.04 -42.30 15.47
CA GLN A 123 -20.37 -42.83 15.15
C GLN A 123 -20.62 -43.98 16.10
N PRO A 124 -21.79 -44.05 16.72
CA PRO A 124 -22.23 -45.17 17.54
C PRO A 124 -22.43 -46.40 16.73
#